data_67480ee6191a8f9b564048474275e360
#
_entry.id   67480ee6191a8f9b564048474275e360
#
_cell.length_a   1.000
_cell.length_b   1.000
_cell.length_c   1.000
_cell.angle_alpha   90.00
_cell.angle_beta   90.00
_cell.angle_gamma   90.00
#
_symmetry.space_group_name_H-M   'P 1'
#
loop_
_entity.id
_entity.type
_entity.pdbx_description
1 polymer ?
#
loop_
_entity_poly.entity_id
_entity_poly.type
_entity_poly.pdbx_seq_one_letter_code
_entity_poly.pdbx_strand_id
1 'polypeptide(L)'
;MHLHILGICGTFMGGLALIARAAGHKVTGCDAGVYPPMSTQLSEQGIELIEGFGPEQMALKPDLYVIGNVVSRGNPLMEAILESGARYVSGPQWLGDNILPGAHVLAVAGTHGKTTTSSMLAWILEAAGMAPNFLIGGVAPDLQVSARYDPARRPFVIEADEYDT
;
A
#
# COMPACT_ATOMS: atom_id res chain seq x y z
N MET A 1 1.49 5.94 14.45
CA MET A 1 1.54 4.47 14.66
C MET A 1 2.73 3.89 13.90
N HIS A 2 3.23 2.74 14.34
CA HIS A 2 4.17 1.92 13.60
C HIS A 2 3.43 0.80 12.88
N LEU A 3 3.46 0.80 11.55
CA LEU A 3 2.88 -0.23 10.70
C LEU A 3 3.99 -1.15 10.19
N HIS A 4 3.76 -2.46 10.22
CA HIS A 4 4.63 -3.44 9.58
C HIS A 4 3.85 -4.16 8.48
N ILE A 5 4.30 -4.03 7.24
CA ILE A 5 3.56 -4.46 6.04
C ILE A 5 4.18 -5.73 5.47
N LEU A 6 3.43 -6.81 5.41
CA LEU A 6 3.82 -8.08 4.81
C LEU A 6 3.44 -8.08 3.31
N GLY A 7 4.39 -8.44 2.46
CA GLY A 7 4.24 -8.36 1.00
C GLY A 7 4.40 -6.94 0.46
N ILE A 8 5.24 -6.13 1.11
CA ILE A 8 5.38 -4.69 0.86
C ILE A 8 5.88 -4.33 -0.54
N CYS A 9 6.61 -5.22 -1.20
CA CYS A 9 7.14 -4.97 -2.54
C CYS A 9 6.12 -5.21 -3.67
N GLY A 10 4.93 -5.72 -3.35
CA GLY A 10 3.81 -5.75 -4.29
C GLY A 10 3.35 -4.32 -4.66
N THR A 11 2.86 -4.14 -5.89
CA THR A 11 2.54 -2.79 -6.42
C THR A 11 1.51 -2.04 -5.56
N PHE A 12 0.43 -2.72 -5.17
CA PHE A 12 -0.59 -2.14 -4.29
C PHE A 12 -0.03 -1.88 -2.88
N MET A 13 0.63 -2.89 -2.29
CA MET A 13 1.13 -2.79 -0.92
C MET A 13 2.27 -1.78 -0.80
N GLY A 14 3.13 -1.67 -1.81
CA GLY A 14 4.17 -0.63 -1.88
C GLY A 14 3.58 0.77 -1.98
N GLY A 15 2.58 0.96 -2.83
CA GLY A 15 1.84 2.23 -2.92
C GLY A 15 1.14 2.58 -1.61
N LEU A 16 0.52 1.59 -0.95
CA LEU A 16 -0.09 1.77 0.37
C LEU A 16 0.95 2.17 1.43
N ALA A 17 2.15 1.58 1.38
CA ALA A 17 3.25 1.93 2.27
C ALA A 17 3.68 3.41 2.10
N LEU A 18 3.77 3.88 0.86
CA LEU A 18 4.06 5.29 0.54
C LEU A 18 2.96 6.23 1.08
N ILE A 19 1.70 5.87 0.91
CA ILE A 19 0.55 6.62 1.45
C ILE A 19 0.61 6.67 2.98
N ALA A 20 0.83 5.53 3.63
CA ALA A 20 0.96 5.45 5.08
C ALA A 20 2.11 6.32 5.61
N ARG A 21 3.23 6.33 4.91
CA ARG A 21 4.39 7.19 5.24
C ARG A 21 4.04 8.67 5.09
N ALA A 22 3.37 9.05 3.99
CA ALA A 22 2.90 10.43 3.75
C ALA A 22 1.85 10.87 4.78
N ALA A 23 1.04 9.94 5.30
CA ALA A 23 0.10 10.19 6.39
C ALA A 23 0.77 10.32 7.78
N GLY A 24 2.10 10.24 7.86
CA GLY A 24 2.85 10.44 9.10
C GLY A 24 3.06 9.19 9.95
N HIS A 25 2.82 8.00 9.40
CA HIS A 25 3.10 6.74 10.09
C HIS A 25 4.57 6.33 9.96
N LYS A 26 5.11 5.66 10.99
CA LYS A 26 6.32 4.87 10.83
C LYS A 26 5.96 3.60 10.07
N VAL A 27 6.68 3.31 9.00
CA VAL A 27 6.43 2.14 8.16
C VAL A 27 7.69 1.30 8.08
N THR A 28 7.54 0.01 8.30
CA THR A 28 8.51 -1.03 8.00
C THR A 28 7.80 -2.13 7.23
N GLY A 29 8.50 -3.02 6.56
CA GLY A 29 7.83 -4.14 5.91
C GLY A 29 8.78 -5.21 5.43
N CYS A 30 8.19 -6.33 5.01
CA CYS A 30 8.91 -7.47 4.52
C CYS A 30 8.29 -8.05 3.24
N ASP A 31 9.13 -8.72 2.47
CA ASP A 31 8.71 -9.44 1.28
C ASP A 31 9.65 -10.63 1.02
N ALA A 32 9.19 -11.61 0.24
CA ALA A 32 10.03 -12.72 -0.20
C ALA A 32 11.17 -12.26 -1.12
N GLY A 33 10.94 -11.19 -1.87
CA GLY A 33 11.92 -10.60 -2.79
C GLY A 33 11.96 -9.07 -2.64
N VAL A 34 13.08 -8.55 -2.15
CA VAL A 34 13.32 -7.11 -1.98
C VAL A 34 14.26 -6.63 -3.08
N TYR A 35 13.70 -6.27 -4.23
CA TYR A 35 14.46 -5.83 -5.40
C TYR A 35 13.83 -4.62 -6.11
N PRO A 36 14.63 -3.85 -6.89
CA PRO A 36 14.13 -2.71 -7.65
C PRO A 36 13.06 -3.12 -8.69
N PRO A 37 12.14 -2.18 -9.06
CA PRO A 37 12.17 -0.75 -8.69
C PRO A 37 11.49 -0.41 -7.35
N MET A 38 10.62 -1.28 -6.83
CA MET A 38 9.81 -0.96 -5.63
C MET A 38 10.68 -0.79 -4.38
N SER A 39 11.67 -1.66 -4.16
CA SER A 39 12.56 -1.55 -3.00
C SER A 39 13.31 -0.23 -2.95
N THR A 40 13.73 0.29 -4.12
CA THR A 40 14.40 1.59 -4.21
C THR A 40 13.45 2.72 -3.81
N GLN A 41 12.24 2.75 -4.37
CA GLN A 41 11.24 3.77 -4.05
C GLN A 41 10.89 3.81 -2.56
N LEU A 42 10.70 2.63 -1.95
CA LEU A 42 10.38 2.51 -0.54
C LEU A 42 11.55 2.96 0.35
N SER A 43 12.77 2.54 0.03
CA SER A 43 13.97 2.91 0.78
C SER A 43 14.28 4.41 0.71
N GLU A 44 14.07 5.05 -0.44
CA GLU A 44 14.21 6.51 -0.61
C GLU A 44 13.23 7.30 0.27
N GLN A 45 12.09 6.71 0.62
CA GLN A 45 11.12 7.29 1.56
C GLN A 45 11.41 6.93 3.02
N GLY A 46 12.57 6.32 3.30
CA GLY A 46 12.99 5.95 4.66
C GLY A 46 12.20 4.78 5.25
N ILE A 47 11.65 3.91 4.39
CA ILE A 47 10.97 2.68 4.81
C ILE A 47 12.02 1.56 4.91
N GLU A 48 12.12 0.96 6.08
CA GLU A 48 12.99 -0.18 6.33
C GLU A 48 12.37 -1.46 5.76
N LEU A 49 13.13 -2.15 4.92
CA LEU A 49 12.72 -3.37 4.24
C LEU A 49 13.49 -4.58 4.76
N ILE A 50 12.79 -5.68 5.00
CA ILE A 50 13.34 -6.94 5.46
C ILE A 50 13.03 -8.01 4.42
N GLU A 51 14.05 -8.76 4.02
CA GLU A 51 13.85 -9.89 3.11
C GLU A 51 13.42 -11.14 3.90
N GLY A 52 12.36 -11.80 3.40
CA GLY A 52 11.77 -12.98 4.02
C GLY A 52 10.68 -12.67 5.05
N PHE A 53 10.04 -13.73 5.53
CA PHE A 53 8.94 -13.68 6.48
C PHE A 53 9.30 -14.42 7.79
N GLY A 54 10.45 -14.09 8.36
CA GLY A 54 10.92 -14.70 9.58
C GLY A 54 10.15 -14.22 10.81
N PRO A 55 9.81 -15.13 11.76
CA PRO A 55 9.05 -14.78 12.97
C PRO A 55 9.83 -13.87 13.93
N GLU A 56 11.15 -13.73 13.78
CA GLU A 56 12.00 -12.79 14.54
C GLU A 56 11.56 -11.33 14.36
N GLN A 57 10.86 -11.02 13.27
CA GLN A 57 10.29 -9.70 12.99
C GLN A 57 9.20 -9.28 14.00
N MET A 58 8.67 -10.23 14.77
CA MET A 58 7.79 -9.94 15.92
C MET A 58 8.49 -9.04 16.98
N ALA A 59 9.82 -9.05 17.03
CA ALA A 59 10.62 -8.19 17.91
C ALA A 59 10.51 -6.69 17.58
N LEU A 60 10.06 -6.33 16.37
CA LEU A 60 9.79 -4.95 15.96
C LEU A 60 8.62 -4.32 16.72
N LYS A 61 7.72 -5.14 17.25
CA LYS A 61 6.52 -4.75 18.03
C LYS A 61 5.76 -3.58 17.37
N PRO A 62 5.35 -3.70 16.12
CA PRO A 62 4.54 -2.65 15.49
C PRO A 62 3.17 -2.54 16.18
N ASP A 63 2.54 -1.39 16.04
CA ASP A 63 1.18 -1.18 16.54
C ASP A 63 0.15 -2.01 15.75
N LEU A 64 0.44 -2.27 14.47
CA LEU A 64 -0.44 -2.98 13.55
C LEU A 64 0.36 -3.67 12.45
N TYR A 65 0.01 -4.92 12.15
CA TYR A 65 0.46 -5.63 10.96
C TYR A 65 -0.54 -5.43 9.82
N VAL A 66 -0.02 -5.09 8.63
CA VAL A 66 -0.85 -4.96 7.42
C VAL A 66 -0.47 -6.08 6.46
N ILE A 67 -1.46 -6.93 6.13
CA ILE A 67 -1.23 -8.18 5.42
C ILE A 67 -1.57 -7.99 3.94
N GLY A 68 -0.59 -8.28 3.08
CA GLY A 68 -0.80 -8.32 1.63
C GLY A 68 -1.38 -9.66 1.16
N ASN A 69 -2.02 -9.67 0.01
CA ASN A 69 -2.68 -10.85 -0.57
C ASN A 69 -1.74 -12.02 -0.92
N VAL A 70 -0.44 -11.75 -1.04
CA VAL A 70 0.58 -12.80 -1.27
C VAL A 70 0.88 -13.64 -0.02
N VAL A 71 0.40 -13.19 1.15
CA VAL A 71 0.63 -13.84 2.44
C VAL A 71 -0.57 -14.72 2.78
N SER A 72 -0.33 -16.00 2.96
CA SER A 72 -1.35 -17.00 3.29
C SER A 72 -1.01 -17.78 4.56
N ARG A 73 -1.93 -18.65 5.00
CA ARG A 73 -1.67 -19.61 6.07
C ARG A 73 -0.44 -20.46 5.75
N GLY A 74 0.34 -20.78 6.78
CA GLY A 74 1.62 -21.48 6.65
C GLY A 74 2.83 -20.53 6.45
N ASN A 75 2.61 -19.24 6.24
CA ASN A 75 3.70 -18.25 6.28
C ASN A 75 4.20 -18.08 7.71
N PRO A 76 5.52 -18.25 7.99
CA PRO A 76 6.03 -18.29 9.38
C PRO A 76 5.72 -17.04 10.20
N LEU A 77 5.83 -15.84 9.60
CA LEU A 77 5.53 -14.60 10.30
C LEU A 77 4.02 -14.45 10.52
N MET A 78 3.20 -14.84 9.54
CA MET A 78 1.73 -14.78 9.69
C MET A 78 1.25 -15.72 10.80
N GLU A 79 1.79 -16.94 10.89
CA GLU A 79 1.45 -17.86 11.98
C GLU A 79 1.86 -17.29 13.35
N ALA A 80 3.04 -16.69 13.46
CA ALA A 80 3.49 -16.03 14.69
C ALA A 80 2.58 -14.84 15.09
N ILE A 81 2.11 -14.05 14.13
CA ILE A 81 1.14 -12.96 14.37
C ILE A 81 -0.16 -13.53 14.93
N LEU A 82 -0.70 -14.60 14.32
CA LEU A 82 -1.93 -15.25 14.77
C LEU A 82 -1.79 -15.84 16.17
N GLU A 83 -0.70 -16.56 16.44
CA GLU A 83 -0.42 -17.18 17.75
C GLU A 83 -0.26 -16.16 18.88
N SER A 84 0.36 -15.01 18.57
CA SER A 84 0.58 -13.96 19.57
C SER A 84 -0.69 -13.14 19.88
N GLY A 85 -1.73 -13.22 19.04
CA GLY A 85 -2.90 -12.33 19.13
C GLY A 85 -2.62 -10.88 18.76
N ALA A 86 -1.51 -10.61 18.05
CA ALA A 86 -1.17 -9.27 17.59
C ALA A 86 -2.23 -8.74 16.61
N ARG A 87 -2.41 -7.43 16.59
CA ARG A 87 -3.41 -6.78 15.71
C ARG A 87 -2.95 -6.83 14.26
N TYR A 88 -3.83 -7.26 13.39
CA TYR A 88 -3.59 -7.27 11.95
C TYR A 88 -4.84 -6.91 11.15
N VAL A 89 -4.65 -6.37 9.95
CA VAL A 89 -5.69 -6.05 8.97
C VAL A 89 -5.17 -6.29 7.56
N SER A 90 -6.07 -6.40 6.60
CA SER A 90 -5.67 -6.40 5.18
C SER A 90 -5.28 -4.99 4.70
N GLY A 91 -4.53 -4.90 3.60
CA GLY A 91 -4.18 -3.61 3.00
C GLY A 91 -5.40 -2.75 2.66
N PRO A 92 -6.41 -3.28 1.92
CA PRO A 92 -7.62 -2.54 1.60
C PRO A 92 -8.42 -2.10 2.83
N GLN A 93 -8.52 -2.95 3.85
CA GLN A 93 -9.19 -2.61 5.11
C GLN A 93 -8.50 -1.39 5.76
N TRP A 94 -7.17 -1.45 5.88
CA TRP A 94 -6.42 -0.34 6.47
C TRP A 94 -6.62 0.98 5.69
N LEU A 95 -6.56 0.91 4.35
CA LEU A 95 -6.77 2.07 3.48
C LEU A 95 -8.17 2.65 3.65
N GLY A 96 -9.19 1.77 3.65
CA GLY A 96 -10.59 2.14 3.83
C GLY A 96 -10.87 2.81 5.17
N ASP A 97 -10.25 2.33 6.24
CA ASP A 97 -10.51 2.83 7.60
C ASP A 97 -9.73 4.11 7.93
N ASN A 98 -8.53 4.31 7.34
CA ASN A 98 -7.61 5.35 7.79
C ASN A 98 -7.37 6.47 6.77
N ILE A 99 -7.52 6.20 5.47
CA ILE A 99 -7.14 7.14 4.41
C ILE A 99 -8.34 7.65 3.63
N LEU A 100 -9.28 6.77 3.28
CA LEU A 100 -10.44 7.13 2.46
C LEU A 100 -11.56 7.89 3.17
N PRO A 101 -11.69 7.91 4.52
CA PRO A 101 -12.73 8.69 5.17
C PRO A 101 -12.64 10.18 4.81
N GLY A 102 -13.75 10.74 4.30
CA GLY A 102 -13.82 12.12 3.85
C GLY A 102 -13.22 12.42 2.47
N ALA A 103 -12.61 11.44 1.81
CA ALA A 103 -12.17 11.56 0.42
C ALA A 103 -13.35 11.41 -0.56
N HIS A 104 -13.22 12.04 -1.73
CA HIS A 104 -14.06 11.76 -2.89
C HIS A 104 -13.40 10.65 -3.70
N VAL A 105 -13.81 9.40 -3.45
CA VAL A 105 -13.19 8.21 -4.04
C VAL A 105 -13.74 7.96 -5.43
N LEU A 106 -12.82 7.84 -6.39
CA LEU A 106 -13.07 7.48 -7.78
C LEU A 106 -12.44 6.09 -8.02
N ALA A 107 -13.25 5.05 -7.87
CA ALA A 107 -12.79 3.67 -7.98
C ALA A 107 -12.97 3.16 -9.42
N VAL A 108 -11.89 2.62 -9.98
CA VAL A 108 -11.88 2.01 -11.32
C VAL A 108 -11.90 0.49 -11.17
N ALA A 109 -13.03 -0.12 -11.51
CA ALA A 109 -13.22 -1.57 -11.49
C ALA A 109 -13.31 -2.13 -12.91
N GLY A 110 -12.99 -3.42 -13.07
CA GLY A 110 -13.10 -4.14 -14.36
C GLY A 110 -12.08 -5.25 -14.48
N THR A 111 -12.31 -6.18 -15.38
CA THR A 111 -11.40 -7.32 -15.63
C THR A 111 -10.10 -6.90 -16.32
N HIS A 112 -10.15 -5.89 -17.19
CA HIS A 112 -9.01 -5.38 -17.96
C HIS A 112 -8.99 -3.86 -18.00
N GLY A 113 -7.80 -3.27 -18.15
CA GLY A 113 -7.62 -1.84 -18.37
C GLY A 113 -7.77 -0.95 -17.12
N LYS A 114 -7.88 -1.53 -15.93
CA LYS A 114 -7.98 -0.76 -14.68
C LYS A 114 -6.82 0.23 -14.51
N THR A 115 -5.58 -0.24 -14.62
CA THR A 115 -4.37 0.58 -14.47
C THR A 115 -4.31 1.71 -15.49
N THR A 116 -4.64 1.43 -16.75
CA THR A 116 -4.68 2.45 -17.80
C THR A 116 -5.75 3.50 -17.53
N THR A 117 -6.96 3.06 -17.18
CA THR A 117 -8.10 3.97 -16.94
C THR A 117 -7.86 4.82 -15.68
N SER A 118 -7.37 4.24 -14.59
CA SER A 118 -7.06 5.00 -13.37
C SER A 118 -5.89 5.97 -13.57
N SER A 119 -4.88 5.59 -14.34
CA SER A 119 -3.79 6.50 -14.73
C SER A 119 -4.28 7.69 -15.55
N MET A 120 -5.12 7.43 -16.57
CA MET A 120 -5.73 8.49 -17.37
C MET A 120 -6.61 9.41 -16.53
N LEU A 121 -7.44 8.85 -15.65
CA LEU A 121 -8.29 9.62 -14.76
C LEU A 121 -7.48 10.51 -13.81
N ALA A 122 -6.44 9.96 -13.17
CA ALA A 122 -5.55 10.74 -12.31
C ALA A 122 -4.85 11.87 -13.08
N TRP A 123 -4.39 11.58 -14.30
CA TRP A 123 -3.77 12.59 -15.16
C TRP A 123 -4.74 13.69 -15.58
N ILE A 124 -5.98 13.35 -15.96
CA ILE A 124 -7.02 14.33 -16.33
C ILE A 124 -7.33 15.26 -15.15
N LEU A 125 -7.47 14.70 -13.95
CA LEU A 125 -7.71 15.49 -12.75
C LEU A 125 -6.51 16.39 -12.40
N GLU A 126 -5.28 15.91 -12.60
CA GLU A 126 -4.07 16.72 -12.46
C GLU A 126 -4.05 17.88 -13.46
N ALA A 127 -4.30 17.60 -14.74
CA ALA A 127 -4.35 18.63 -15.80
C ALA A 127 -5.46 19.67 -15.56
N ALA A 128 -6.56 19.26 -14.93
CA ALA A 128 -7.64 20.15 -14.51
C ALA A 128 -7.34 20.95 -13.22
N GLY A 129 -6.15 20.81 -12.66
CA GLY A 129 -5.75 21.52 -11.43
C GLY A 129 -6.38 20.98 -10.14
N MET A 130 -7.00 19.81 -10.18
CA MET A 130 -7.66 19.19 -9.02
C MET A 130 -6.67 18.43 -8.12
N ALA A 131 -5.46 18.18 -8.60
CA ALA A 131 -4.36 17.53 -7.86
C ALA A 131 -4.80 16.31 -7.03
N PRO A 132 -5.26 15.21 -7.65
CA PRO A 132 -5.82 14.07 -6.93
C PRO A 132 -4.79 13.31 -6.11
N ASN A 133 -5.24 12.68 -5.03
CA ASN A 133 -4.56 11.54 -4.45
C ASN A 133 -4.81 10.31 -5.33
N PHE A 134 -3.91 9.34 -5.30
CA PHE A 134 -4.13 8.11 -6.05
C PHE A 134 -3.34 6.92 -5.50
N LEU A 135 -3.85 5.72 -5.77
CA LEU A 135 -3.18 4.45 -5.62
C LEU A 135 -3.49 3.60 -6.86
N ILE A 136 -2.47 3.40 -7.68
CA ILE A 136 -2.57 2.76 -9.01
C ILE A 136 -1.60 1.59 -9.06
N GLY A 137 -2.00 0.46 -9.66
CA GLY A 137 -1.24 -0.77 -9.76
C GLY A 137 0.00 -0.72 -10.66
N GLY A 138 0.42 0.45 -11.12
CA GLY A 138 1.61 0.67 -11.94
C GLY A 138 2.08 2.11 -11.88
N VAL A 139 3.27 2.36 -12.38
CA VAL A 139 3.81 3.71 -12.51
C VAL A 139 3.45 4.25 -13.89
N ALA A 140 2.50 5.18 -13.94
CA ALA A 140 2.22 5.91 -15.17
C ALA A 140 3.40 6.85 -15.47
N PRO A 141 3.92 6.88 -16.73
CA PRO A 141 5.06 7.73 -17.09
C PRO A 141 4.88 9.20 -16.71
N ASP A 142 3.69 9.73 -16.89
CA ASP A 142 3.37 11.13 -16.65
C ASP A 142 3.20 11.47 -15.15
N LEU A 143 2.89 10.46 -14.32
CA LEU A 143 2.73 10.62 -12.87
C LEU A 143 4.00 10.28 -12.08
N GLN A 144 4.94 9.52 -12.68
CA GLN A 144 6.24 9.11 -12.15
C GLN A 144 6.21 8.28 -10.85
N VAL A 145 5.05 8.11 -10.24
CA VAL A 145 4.83 7.35 -9.00
C VAL A 145 3.55 6.54 -9.10
N SER A 146 3.47 5.44 -8.35
CA SER A 146 2.27 4.59 -8.27
C SER A 146 1.25 5.06 -7.22
N ALA A 147 1.68 5.89 -6.30
CA ALA A 147 0.83 6.40 -5.23
C ALA A 147 1.22 7.82 -4.82
N ARG A 148 0.22 8.62 -4.46
CA ARG A 148 0.38 9.96 -3.91
C ARG A 148 -0.70 10.22 -2.88
N TYR A 149 -0.32 10.82 -1.77
CA TYR A 149 -1.24 11.21 -0.71
C TYR A 149 -0.91 12.56 -0.09
N ASP A 150 -1.93 13.40 -0.01
CA ASP A 150 -1.94 14.68 0.70
C ASP A 150 -3.31 14.79 1.39
N PRO A 151 -3.36 14.87 2.72
CA PRO A 151 -4.63 14.93 3.46
C PRO A 151 -5.47 16.19 3.16
N ALA A 152 -4.89 17.22 2.58
CA ALA A 152 -5.59 18.43 2.17
C ALA A 152 -6.40 18.26 0.88
N ARG A 153 -6.17 17.18 0.13
CA ARG A 153 -6.78 16.90 -1.18
C ARG A 153 -7.91 15.90 -1.04
N ARG A 154 -9.04 16.19 -1.67
CA ARG A 154 -10.23 15.33 -1.58
C ARG A 154 -10.37 14.27 -2.68
N PRO A 155 -10.07 14.53 -3.96
CA PRO A 155 -10.16 13.48 -4.98
C PRO A 155 -9.15 12.37 -4.70
N PHE A 156 -9.61 11.11 -4.74
CA PHE A 156 -8.77 9.94 -4.57
C PHE A 156 -9.08 8.89 -5.65
N VAL A 157 -8.16 8.70 -6.59
CA VAL A 157 -8.29 7.70 -7.64
C VAL A 157 -7.70 6.38 -7.16
N ILE A 158 -8.47 5.30 -7.25
CA ILE A 158 -8.01 3.97 -6.82
C ILE A 158 -8.42 2.89 -7.83
N GLU A 159 -7.55 1.93 -8.05
CA GLU A 159 -7.91 0.67 -8.68
C GLU A 159 -8.68 -0.20 -7.68
N ALA A 160 -9.92 -0.54 -8.03
CA ALA A 160 -10.68 -1.55 -7.30
C ALA A 160 -10.35 -2.92 -7.90
N ASP A 161 -9.31 -3.54 -7.39
CA ASP A 161 -8.91 -4.88 -7.76
C ASP A 161 -9.63 -5.95 -6.94
N GLU A 162 -9.72 -7.17 -7.47
CA GLU A 162 -10.26 -8.30 -6.74
C GLU A 162 -9.27 -8.66 -5.61
N TYR A 163 -9.75 -8.62 -4.38
CA TYR A 163 -9.01 -9.04 -3.22
C TYR A 163 -9.63 -10.33 -2.71
N ASP A 164 -8.94 -11.44 -2.88
CA ASP A 164 -9.28 -12.67 -2.19
C ASP A 164 -8.94 -12.50 -0.69
N THR A 165 -9.99 -12.36 0.09
CA THR A 165 -9.91 -12.33 1.56
C THR A 165 -10.18 -13.71 2.14
#